data_4af1cfefbcddea63aed3616ce80bb7b3
#
_entry.id   4af1cfefbcddea63aed3616ce80bb7b3
#
_cell.length_a   1.000
_cell.length_b   1.000
_cell.length_c   1.000
_cell.angle_alpha   90.00
_cell.angle_beta   90.00
_cell.angle_gamma   90.00
#
_symmetry.space_group_name_H-M   'P 1'
#
loop_
_entity.id
_entity.type
_entity.pdbx_description
1 polymer ?
#
loop_
_entity_poly.entity_id
_entity_poly.type
_entity_poly.pdbx_seq_one_letter_code
_entity_poly.pdbx_strand_id
1 'polypeptide(L)'
;MKRIIRNLALVCAAVLALASCNQEKTRKALLPNITGTAGEVIVVIGQNDWEGAVGTVLRDSLSREFPQLPQREPMFNLVNVPQAAFTSMFQVHRNIIVVNISKDVTEPGVLYRNDVWAAPQTVIRVNAPDSETAVQLIKENCTIIIGMLEEAERARMIRNAKKYEERNIATAVNEMVGGSPHFPSGYKLKKRTDDFIWVSYDPEYVSQGILIYKYPVVEGEDMMSPESLLAANSKMLMENVPGMFENTYMIMSSYAQPTVKYMKYHGLQFAEIRGLWEVHNDYMGGPFVSHVFYSPDGQEVIVLQGFVYAPKYDKRQYLRQVESIVYSFEWAKNEKENEKD
;
A
#
# COMPACT_ATOMS: atom_id res chain seq x y z
N MET A 1 41.49 -33.01 -19.60
CA MET A 1 41.77 -32.02 -18.52
C MET A 1 40.93 -30.72 -18.62
N LYS A 2 40.95 -29.95 -19.71
CA LYS A 2 40.23 -28.68 -19.80
C LYS A 2 38.70 -28.76 -19.56
N ARG A 3 38.01 -29.82 -19.94
CA ARG A 3 36.56 -30.06 -19.70
C ARG A 3 36.23 -30.31 -18.24
N ILE A 4 37.10 -31.05 -17.54
CA ILE A 4 36.91 -31.42 -16.11
C ILE A 4 37.12 -30.16 -15.26
N ILE A 5 38.12 -29.32 -15.55
CA ILE A 5 38.38 -28.06 -14.84
C ILE A 5 37.22 -27.08 -15.04
N ARG A 6 36.63 -27.02 -16.25
CA ARG A 6 35.49 -26.16 -16.53
C ARG A 6 34.25 -26.60 -15.79
N ASN A 7 33.99 -27.90 -15.71
CA ASN A 7 32.84 -28.44 -14.96
C ASN A 7 33.03 -28.28 -13.44
N LEU A 8 34.25 -28.42 -12.93
CA LEU A 8 34.56 -28.18 -11.52
C LEU A 8 34.40 -26.70 -11.16
N ALA A 9 34.81 -25.78 -12.02
CA ALA A 9 34.60 -24.35 -11.82
C ALA A 9 33.11 -23.93 -11.81
N LEU A 10 32.29 -24.55 -12.68
CA LEU A 10 30.84 -24.33 -12.72
C LEU A 10 30.16 -24.87 -11.45
N VAL A 11 30.55 -26.04 -10.93
CA VAL A 11 30.04 -26.59 -9.68
C VAL A 11 30.44 -25.73 -8.50
N CYS A 12 31.68 -25.27 -8.42
CA CYS A 12 32.11 -24.34 -7.37
C CYS A 12 31.37 -23.01 -7.41
N ALA A 13 31.13 -22.44 -8.60
CA ALA A 13 30.36 -21.22 -8.75
C ALA A 13 28.88 -21.40 -8.30
N ALA A 14 28.27 -22.55 -8.62
CA ALA A 14 26.91 -22.89 -8.20
C ALA A 14 26.81 -23.07 -6.67
N VAL A 15 27.79 -23.74 -6.04
CA VAL A 15 27.85 -23.91 -4.58
C VAL A 15 28.06 -22.58 -3.86
N LEU A 16 28.90 -21.68 -4.41
CA LEU A 16 29.10 -20.34 -3.86
C LEU A 16 27.84 -19.48 -3.97
N ALA A 17 27.08 -19.60 -5.06
CA ALA A 17 25.81 -18.89 -5.24
C ALA A 17 24.74 -19.38 -4.24
N LEU A 18 24.64 -20.70 -4.01
CA LEU A 18 23.72 -21.29 -3.03
C LEU A 18 24.10 -20.93 -1.59
N ALA A 19 25.39 -20.88 -1.26
CA ALA A 19 25.89 -20.45 0.04
C ALA A 19 25.58 -18.98 0.31
N SER A 20 25.69 -18.10 -0.70
CA SER A 20 25.36 -16.68 -0.58
C SER A 20 23.88 -16.44 -0.30
N CYS A 21 22.97 -17.14 -0.98
CA CYS A 21 21.53 -17.06 -0.73
C CYS A 21 21.14 -17.52 0.68
N ASN A 22 21.79 -18.56 1.20
CA ASN A 22 21.53 -19.05 2.55
C ASN A 22 22.02 -18.08 3.63
N GLN A 23 23.16 -17.44 3.40
CA GLN A 23 23.76 -16.47 4.34
C GLN A 23 22.90 -15.21 4.45
N GLU A 24 22.30 -14.75 3.36
CA GLU A 24 21.40 -13.59 3.37
C GLU A 24 20.08 -13.90 4.10
N LYS A 25 19.49 -15.06 3.87
CA LYS A 25 18.29 -15.53 4.60
C LYS A 25 18.55 -15.65 6.10
N THR A 26 19.69 -16.21 6.49
CA THR A 26 20.09 -16.36 7.89
C THR A 26 20.32 -14.99 8.54
N ARG A 27 20.97 -14.06 7.84
CA ARG A 27 21.17 -12.69 8.32
C ARG A 27 19.84 -11.97 8.55
N LYS A 28 18.88 -12.05 7.61
CA LYS A 28 17.55 -11.43 7.75
C LYS A 28 16.76 -12.01 8.92
N ALA A 29 16.89 -13.31 9.19
CA ALA A 29 16.23 -13.97 10.32
C ALA A 29 16.78 -13.51 11.69
N LEU A 30 17.97 -12.95 11.75
CA LEU A 30 18.61 -12.45 12.96
C LEU A 30 18.42 -10.95 13.21
N LEU A 31 17.80 -10.23 12.26
CA LEU A 31 17.54 -8.79 12.45
C LEU A 31 16.44 -8.57 13.50
N PRO A 32 16.56 -7.53 14.32
CA PRO A 32 15.50 -7.15 15.26
C PRO A 32 14.26 -6.67 14.51
N ASN A 33 13.14 -6.64 15.21
CA ASN A 33 11.90 -6.06 14.69
C ASN A 33 12.05 -4.54 14.52
N ILE A 34 11.31 -3.99 13.58
CA ILE A 34 11.20 -2.55 13.36
C ILE A 34 10.46 -1.85 14.50
N THR A 35 10.80 -0.57 14.72
CA THR A 35 10.08 0.36 15.62
C THR A 35 9.45 1.51 14.83
N GLY A 36 8.80 2.43 15.53
CA GLY A 36 8.13 3.60 14.96
C GLY A 36 6.69 3.35 14.55
N THR A 37 5.95 4.42 14.33
CA THR A 37 4.53 4.38 13.94
C THR A 37 4.37 4.29 12.41
N ALA A 38 3.25 3.77 11.95
CA ALA A 38 2.97 3.67 10.52
C ALA A 38 2.97 5.07 9.86
N GLY A 39 3.67 5.19 8.73
CA GLY A 39 3.80 6.46 8.01
C GLY A 39 4.80 7.45 8.62
N GLU A 40 5.55 7.05 9.64
CA GLU A 40 6.68 7.83 10.17
C GLU A 40 7.96 7.50 9.40
N VAL A 41 8.75 8.53 9.11
CA VAL A 41 10.02 8.44 8.39
C VAL A 41 11.09 9.22 9.15
N ILE A 42 12.15 8.53 9.58
CA ILE A 42 13.35 9.18 10.10
C ILE A 42 14.15 9.73 8.94
N VAL A 43 14.49 11.03 9.01
CA VAL A 43 15.39 11.71 8.08
C VAL A 43 16.71 12.00 8.80
N VAL A 44 17.73 11.26 8.42
CA VAL A 44 19.09 11.43 8.95
C VAL A 44 19.84 12.46 8.11
N ILE A 45 19.95 13.68 8.63
CA ILE A 45 20.57 14.82 7.96
C ILE A 45 21.07 15.84 8.98
N GLY A 46 22.12 16.59 8.66
CA GLY A 46 22.60 17.69 9.51
C GLY A 46 21.55 18.78 9.71
N GLN A 47 21.58 19.44 10.87
CA GLN A 47 20.58 20.46 11.24
C GLN A 47 20.51 21.61 10.22
N ASN A 48 21.66 22.10 9.76
CA ASN A 48 21.71 23.20 8.80
C ASN A 48 21.06 22.84 7.46
N ASP A 49 21.29 21.63 6.96
CA ASP A 49 20.66 21.13 5.72
C ASP A 49 19.17 20.85 5.91
N TRP A 50 18.78 20.38 7.12
CA TRP A 50 17.37 20.19 7.47
C TRP A 50 16.58 21.50 7.51
N GLU A 51 17.18 22.57 8.04
CA GLU A 51 16.58 23.92 8.06
C GLU A 51 16.70 24.62 6.71
N GLY A 52 17.60 24.16 5.84
CA GLY A 52 17.88 24.69 4.52
C GLY A 52 16.98 24.13 3.40
N ALA A 53 17.48 24.28 2.16
CA ALA A 53 16.77 23.88 0.96
C ALA A 53 16.51 22.36 0.86
N VAL A 54 17.41 21.53 1.37
CA VAL A 54 17.27 20.06 1.35
C VAL A 54 16.11 19.62 2.24
N GLY A 55 16.05 20.11 3.48
CA GLY A 55 14.92 19.79 4.37
C GLY A 55 13.60 20.37 3.87
N THR A 56 13.62 21.51 3.21
CA THR A 56 12.41 22.10 2.58
C THR A 56 11.88 21.17 1.48
N VAL A 57 12.71 20.75 0.53
CA VAL A 57 12.26 19.85 -0.54
C VAL A 57 11.78 18.48 -0.02
N LEU A 58 12.38 17.95 1.06
CA LEU A 58 11.92 16.73 1.71
C LEU A 58 10.52 16.91 2.32
N ARG A 59 10.28 18.00 3.04
CA ARG A 59 8.96 18.31 3.62
C ARG A 59 7.92 18.53 2.55
N ASP A 60 8.21 19.35 1.52
CA ASP A 60 7.28 19.65 0.42
C ASP A 60 6.91 18.38 -0.37
N SER A 61 7.84 17.45 -0.49
CA SER A 61 7.64 16.20 -1.21
C SER A 61 6.90 15.14 -0.38
N LEU A 62 7.38 14.88 0.84
CA LEU A 62 6.97 13.72 1.65
C LEU A 62 5.90 14.05 2.69
N SER A 63 5.83 15.31 3.15
CA SER A 63 4.75 15.77 4.04
C SER A 63 3.66 16.55 3.30
N ARG A 64 3.61 16.45 1.96
CA ARG A 64 2.48 16.96 1.20
C ARG A 64 1.17 16.32 1.64
N GLU A 65 0.06 16.97 1.35
CA GLU A 65 -1.27 16.51 1.71
C GLU A 65 -1.57 15.12 1.11
N PHE A 66 -2.06 14.22 1.96
CA PHE A 66 -2.54 12.90 1.52
C PHE A 66 -3.82 13.10 0.68
N PRO A 67 -3.90 12.50 -0.53
CA PRO A 67 -5.00 12.77 -1.44
C PRO A 67 -6.34 12.21 -0.93
N GLN A 68 -7.43 12.92 -1.26
CA GLN A 68 -8.79 12.44 -1.03
C GLN A 68 -9.10 12.12 0.45
N LEU A 69 -8.65 12.97 1.37
CA LEU A 69 -9.10 12.95 2.76
C LEU A 69 -10.02 14.16 3.03
N PRO A 70 -11.01 14.03 3.93
CA PRO A 70 -11.90 15.14 4.29
C PRO A 70 -11.19 16.20 5.14
N GLN A 71 -10.03 15.90 5.70
CA GLN A 71 -9.16 16.80 6.46
C GLN A 71 -7.72 16.69 5.97
N ARG A 72 -6.93 17.74 6.18
CA ARG A 72 -5.52 17.76 5.75
C ARG A 72 -4.67 16.91 6.67
N GLU A 73 -4.06 15.89 6.11
CA GLU A 73 -3.07 15.03 6.77
C GLU A 73 -1.85 14.87 5.88
N PRO A 74 -0.62 14.92 6.41
CA PRO A 74 0.58 14.72 5.59
C PRO A 74 0.68 13.28 5.10
N MET A 75 1.29 13.04 3.93
CA MET A 75 1.55 11.67 3.46
C MET A 75 2.42 10.89 4.45
N PHE A 76 3.50 11.52 4.93
CA PHE A 76 4.40 10.95 5.93
C PHE A 76 4.70 11.97 7.02
N ASN A 77 4.92 11.48 8.24
CA ASN A 77 5.43 12.26 9.36
C ASN A 77 6.96 12.17 9.37
N LEU A 78 7.63 13.27 9.12
CA LEU A 78 9.09 13.32 9.08
C LEU A 78 9.65 13.68 10.45
N VAL A 79 10.64 12.89 10.90
CA VAL A 79 11.40 13.14 12.13
C VAL A 79 12.87 13.33 11.77
N ASN A 80 13.41 14.53 12.00
CA ASN A 80 14.83 14.79 11.76
C ASN A 80 15.68 14.20 12.88
N VAL A 81 16.72 13.46 12.51
CA VAL A 81 17.75 12.94 13.41
C VAL A 81 19.10 13.37 12.86
N PRO A 82 19.86 14.23 13.56
CA PRO A 82 21.23 14.58 13.15
C PRO A 82 22.12 13.33 13.07
N GLN A 83 23.05 13.31 12.12
CA GLN A 83 23.94 12.16 11.90
C GLN A 83 24.65 11.68 13.16
N ALA A 84 25.12 12.62 14.01
CA ALA A 84 25.78 12.29 15.29
C ALA A 84 24.84 11.61 16.30
N ALA A 85 23.52 11.84 16.21
CA ALA A 85 22.52 11.23 17.08
C ALA A 85 21.94 9.92 16.49
N PHE A 86 22.29 9.54 15.27
CA PHE A 86 21.77 8.35 14.60
C PHE A 86 22.41 7.06 15.14
N THR A 87 21.96 6.68 16.32
CA THR A 87 22.42 5.48 17.05
C THR A 87 21.55 4.26 16.76
N SER A 88 21.89 3.12 17.36
CA SER A 88 21.16 1.86 17.23
C SER A 88 19.67 1.97 17.55
N MET A 89 19.25 2.89 18.43
CA MET A 89 17.85 3.13 18.75
C MET A 89 17.05 3.64 17.54
N PHE A 90 17.64 4.52 16.74
CA PHE A 90 17.01 5.04 15.53
C PHE A 90 17.20 4.13 14.33
N GLN A 91 18.29 3.35 14.30
CA GLN A 91 18.58 2.43 13.19
C GLN A 91 17.53 1.34 13.00
N VAL A 92 16.81 0.95 14.06
CA VAL A 92 15.73 -0.05 13.97
C VAL A 92 14.39 0.53 13.55
N HIS A 93 14.32 1.82 13.17
CA HIS A 93 13.08 2.44 12.70
C HIS A 93 12.66 1.88 11.34
N ARG A 94 11.36 1.82 11.12
CA ARG A 94 10.72 1.18 9.94
C ARG A 94 11.07 1.80 8.58
N ASN A 95 11.15 3.13 8.53
CA ASN A 95 11.48 3.89 7.33
C ASN A 95 12.56 4.91 7.64
N ILE A 96 13.65 4.88 6.90
CA ILE A 96 14.79 5.77 7.13
C ILE A 96 15.24 6.36 5.80
N ILE A 97 15.42 7.68 5.77
CA ILE A 97 16.09 8.39 4.68
C ILE A 97 17.39 8.95 5.24
N VAL A 98 18.52 8.54 4.68
CA VAL A 98 19.85 9.06 5.04
C VAL A 98 20.30 9.99 3.92
N VAL A 99 20.49 11.27 4.24
CA VAL A 99 21.04 12.25 3.30
C VAL A 99 22.51 12.48 3.67
N ASN A 100 23.39 12.05 2.79
CA ASN A 100 24.83 12.20 2.91
C ASN A 100 25.31 13.27 1.92
N ILE A 101 25.72 14.42 2.45
CA ILE A 101 26.27 15.52 1.67
C ILE A 101 27.75 15.65 2.03
N SER A 102 28.62 15.31 1.08
CA SER A 102 30.07 15.38 1.25
C SER A 102 30.78 15.58 -0.08
N LYS A 103 31.77 16.44 -0.12
CA LYS A 103 32.63 16.65 -1.30
C LYS A 103 33.35 15.38 -1.78
N ASP A 104 33.42 14.36 -0.91
CA ASP A 104 34.02 13.05 -1.25
C ASP A 104 33.07 12.14 -2.03
N VAL A 105 31.82 12.55 -2.25
CA VAL A 105 30.86 11.80 -3.07
C VAL A 105 31.21 11.98 -4.53
N THR A 106 31.78 10.94 -5.13
CA THR A 106 32.16 10.90 -6.55
C THR A 106 31.03 10.45 -7.47
N GLU A 107 30.06 9.67 -6.93
CA GLU A 107 28.90 9.15 -7.66
C GLU A 107 27.63 9.58 -6.96
N PRO A 108 27.06 10.75 -7.32
CA PRO A 108 25.78 11.21 -6.76
C PRO A 108 24.64 10.29 -7.16
N GLY A 109 23.66 10.07 -6.26
CA GLY A 109 22.51 9.25 -6.57
C GLY A 109 21.66 8.88 -5.37
N VAL A 110 20.54 8.20 -5.67
CA VAL A 110 19.60 7.67 -4.66
C VAL A 110 19.67 6.14 -4.65
N LEU A 111 19.93 5.57 -3.49
CA LEU A 111 20.06 4.13 -3.28
C LEU A 111 18.96 3.63 -2.37
N TYR A 112 18.42 2.47 -2.71
CA TYR A 112 17.32 1.83 -1.99
C TYR A 112 17.77 0.48 -1.43
N ARG A 113 17.52 0.24 -0.14
CA ARG A 113 17.86 -1.02 0.53
C ARG A 113 16.76 -1.41 1.51
N ASN A 114 16.51 -2.70 1.61
CA ASN A 114 15.61 -3.27 2.62
C ASN A 114 16.42 -4.01 3.68
N ASP A 115 15.88 -4.07 4.90
CA ASP A 115 16.38 -4.91 5.99
C ASP A 115 17.88 -4.67 6.30
N VAL A 116 18.24 -3.40 6.52
CA VAL A 116 19.63 -3.01 6.81
C VAL A 116 20.00 -3.25 8.28
N TRP A 117 19.18 -2.74 9.20
CA TRP A 117 19.40 -2.82 10.67
C TRP A 117 18.25 -3.53 11.38
N ALA A 118 17.08 -3.61 10.78
CA ALA A 118 15.89 -4.27 11.31
C ALA A 118 15.07 -4.86 10.15
N ALA A 119 14.11 -5.73 10.44
CA ALA A 119 13.21 -6.28 9.42
C ALA A 119 11.75 -6.28 9.91
N PRO A 120 10.81 -5.89 9.01
CA PRO A 120 10.94 -5.42 7.62
C PRO A 120 11.17 -3.90 7.54
N GLN A 121 12.34 -3.48 7.11
CA GLN A 121 12.77 -2.08 7.10
C GLN A 121 13.00 -1.57 5.67
N THR A 122 12.73 -0.28 5.41
CA THR A 122 13.10 0.41 4.18
C THR A 122 14.08 1.54 4.48
N VAL A 123 15.22 1.52 3.80
CA VAL A 123 16.28 2.53 3.93
C VAL A 123 16.58 3.13 2.55
N ILE A 124 16.45 4.44 2.46
CA ILE A 124 16.76 5.23 1.27
C ILE A 124 17.99 6.08 1.58
N ARG A 125 18.98 6.09 0.71
CA ARG A 125 20.16 6.93 0.84
C ARG A 125 20.27 7.88 -0.33
N VAL A 126 20.38 9.17 -0.04
CA VAL A 126 20.68 10.22 -1.00
C VAL A 126 22.14 10.60 -0.78
N ASN A 127 23.00 10.36 -1.77
CA ASN A 127 24.41 10.75 -1.74
C ASN A 127 24.63 11.90 -2.71
N ALA A 128 25.19 13.00 -2.24
CA ALA A 128 25.44 14.20 -3.05
C ALA A 128 26.74 14.91 -2.64
N PRO A 129 27.47 15.55 -3.58
CA PRO A 129 28.65 16.33 -3.27
C PRO A 129 28.34 17.65 -2.55
N ASP A 130 27.12 18.17 -2.73
CA ASP A 130 26.63 19.44 -2.18
C ASP A 130 25.11 19.43 -2.03
N SER A 131 24.58 20.46 -1.36
CA SER A 131 23.14 20.58 -1.07
C SER A 131 22.30 20.86 -2.32
N GLU A 132 22.83 21.51 -3.35
CA GLU A 132 22.12 21.77 -4.61
C GLU A 132 21.85 20.47 -5.36
N THR A 133 22.87 19.64 -5.51
CA THR A 133 22.76 18.28 -6.09
C THR A 133 21.80 17.40 -5.27
N ALA A 134 21.84 17.47 -3.94
CA ALA A 134 20.91 16.73 -3.08
C ALA A 134 19.45 17.14 -3.33
N VAL A 135 19.17 18.45 -3.44
CA VAL A 135 17.82 18.98 -3.76
C VAL A 135 17.35 18.46 -5.13
N GLN A 136 18.22 18.47 -6.14
CA GLN A 136 17.89 17.99 -7.48
C GLN A 136 17.56 16.49 -7.46
N LEU A 137 18.41 15.66 -6.84
CA LEU A 137 18.20 14.22 -6.71
C LEU A 137 16.89 13.88 -6.00
N ILE A 138 16.54 14.61 -4.92
CA ILE A 138 15.28 14.39 -4.20
C ILE A 138 14.09 14.75 -5.08
N LYS A 139 14.11 15.87 -5.81
CA LYS A 139 13.03 16.28 -6.72
C LYS A 139 12.81 15.26 -7.84
N GLU A 140 13.88 14.83 -8.49
CA GLU A 140 13.83 13.89 -9.60
C GLU A 140 13.34 12.50 -9.18
N ASN A 141 13.65 12.07 -7.95
CA ASN A 141 13.29 10.77 -7.40
C ASN A 141 12.07 10.81 -6.47
N CYS A 142 11.42 11.95 -6.29
CA CYS A 142 10.32 12.14 -5.33
C CYS A 142 9.22 11.07 -5.48
N THR A 143 8.74 10.83 -6.69
CA THR A 143 7.68 9.85 -6.96
C THR A 143 8.11 8.42 -6.58
N ILE A 144 9.36 8.06 -6.88
CA ILE A 144 9.91 6.74 -6.56
C ILE A 144 10.06 6.59 -5.04
N ILE A 145 10.60 7.60 -4.35
CA ILE A 145 10.76 7.62 -2.89
C ILE A 145 9.40 7.42 -2.20
N ILE A 146 8.38 8.19 -2.60
CA ILE A 146 7.02 8.06 -2.07
C ILE A 146 6.47 6.66 -2.33
N GLY A 147 6.55 6.18 -3.57
CA GLY A 147 6.04 4.86 -3.95
C GLY A 147 6.68 3.73 -3.15
N MET A 148 8.00 3.79 -2.90
CA MET A 148 8.70 2.80 -2.09
C MET A 148 8.30 2.82 -0.62
N LEU A 149 8.09 4.00 -0.04
CA LEU A 149 7.64 4.13 1.34
C LEU A 149 6.19 3.63 1.49
N GLU A 150 5.30 3.95 0.55
CA GLU A 150 3.92 3.46 0.55
C GLU A 150 3.85 1.94 0.36
N GLU A 151 4.64 1.40 -0.59
CA GLU A 151 4.73 -0.03 -0.82
C GLU A 151 5.25 -0.78 0.41
N ALA A 152 6.26 -0.23 1.10
CA ALA A 152 6.79 -0.81 2.32
C ALA A 152 5.74 -0.85 3.44
N GLU A 153 4.96 0.22 3.62
CA GLU A 153 3.85 0.25 4.60
C GLU A 153 2.76 -0.76 4.23
N ARG A 154 2.34 -0.79 2.97
CA ARG A 154 1.35 -1.74 2.44
C ARG A 154 1.80 -3.19 2.61
N ALA A 155 3.03 -3.52 2.23
CA ALA A 155 3.57 -4.87 2.36
C ALA A 155 3.61 -5.36 3.82
N ARG A 156 3.88 -4.47 4.78
CA ARG A 156 3.83 -4.81 6.22
C ARG A 156 2.41 -5.13 6.67
N MET A 157 1.43 -4.34 6.25
CA MET A 157 0.01 -4.57 6.58
C MET A 157 -0.50 -5.87 5.96
N ILE A 158 -0.20 -6.12 4.67
CA ILE A 158 -0.57 -7.37 3.97
C ILE A 158 0.07 -8.58 4.65
N ARG A 159 1.36 -8.51 5.03
CA ARG A 159 2.04 -9.59 5.75
C ARG A 159 1.35 -9.90 7.08
N ASN A 160 0.94 -8.87 7.81
CA ASN A 160 0.20 -9.06 9.06
C ASN A 160 -1.19 -9.65 8.82
N ALA A 161 -1.90 -9.20 7.80
CA ALA A 161 -3.20 -9.74 7.40
C ALA A 161 -3.09 -11.24 7.05
N LYS A 162 -2.12 -11.63 6.22
CA LYS A 162 -1.85 -13.03 5.86
C LYS A 162 -1.54 -13.92 7.08
N LYS A 163 -0.83 -13.38 8.08
CA LYS A 163 -0.47 -14.13 9.28
C LYS A 163 -1.66 -14.41 10.21
N TYR A 164 -2.60 -13.47 10.28
CA TYR A 164 -3.76 -13.51 11.20
C TYR A 164 -5.06 -13.32 10.42
N GLU A 165 -5.28 -14.16 9.41
CA GLU A 165 -6.36 -14.03 8.44
C GLU A 165 -7.69 -14.56 8.95
N GLU A 166 -8.77 -13.81 8.68
CA GLU A 166 -10.16 -14.26 8.83
C GLU A 166 -10.57 -15.16 7.65
N ARG A 167 -10.16 -16.43 7.70
CA ARG A 167 -10.29 -17.40 6.59
C ARG A 167 -11.72 -17.61 6.12
N ASN A 168 -12.71 -17.57 7.03
CA ASN A 168 -14.12 -17.74 6.67
C ASN A 168 -14.60 -16.63 5.73
N ILE A 169 -14.12 -15.40 5.93
CA ILE A 169 -14.44 -14.27 5.06
C ILE A 169 -13.76 -14.47 3.71
N ALA A 170 -12.47 -14.81 3.71
CA ALA A 170 -11.72 -15.05 2.48
C ALA A 170 -12.36 -16.19 1.65
N THR A 171 -12.83 -17.27 2.28
CA THR A 171 -13.57 -18.34 1.61
C THR A 171 -14.85 -17.84 0.96
N ALA A 172 -15.68 -17.06 1.70
CA ALA A 172 -16.93 -16.52 1.18
C ALA A 172 -16.72 -15.59 -0.03
N VAL A 173 -15.65 -14.78 -0.02
CA VAL A 173 -15.30 -13.89 -1.14
C VAL A 173 -14.80 -14.71 -2.32
N ASN A 174 -13.94 -15.71 -2.07
CA ASN A 174 -13.43 -16.59 -3.13
C ASN A 174 -14.54 -17.36 -3.84
N GLU A 175 -15.55 -17.85 -3.11
CA GLU A 175 -16.72 -18.51 -3.68
C GLU A 175 -17.51 -17.58 -4.62
N MET A 176 -17.54 -16.27 -4.35
CA MET A 176 -18.29 -15.29 -5.15
C MET A 176 -17.53 -14.81 -6.40
N VAL A 177 -16.22 -14.51 -6.26
CA VAL A 177 -15.46 -13.83 -7.32
C VAL A 177 -14.23 -14.61 -7.82
N GLY A 178 -13.97 -15.83 -7.32
CA GLY A 178 -12.84 -16.67 -7.77
C GLY A 178 -11.47 -16.22 -7.25
N GLY A 179 -11.43 -15.37 -6.23
CA GLY A 179 -10.24 -14.87 -5.55
C GLY A 179 -10.62 -14.15 -4.26
N SER A 180 -9.65 -13.73 -3.48
CA SER A 180 -9.93 -12.98 -2.24
C SER A 180 -8.79 -12.06 -1.86
N PRO A 181 -9.07 -10.89 -1.28
CA PRO A 181 -8.09 -10.16 -0.48
C PRO A 181 -7.88 -10.86 0.88
N HIS A 182 -6.81 -10.48 1.58
CA HIS A 182 -6.51 -10.97 2.91
C HIS A 182 -7.12 -10.07 3.99
N PHE A 183 -8.07 -10.61 4.76
CA PHE A 183 -8.74 -9.88 5.84
C PHE A 183 -8.00 -10.08 7.17
N PRO A 184 -7.51 -9.00 7.82
CA PRO A 184 -6.93 -9.10 9.16
C PRO A 184 -7.93 -9.61 10.19
N SER A 185 -7.44 -10.15 11.29
CA SER A 185 -8.27 -10.56 12.43
C SER A 185 -9.16 -9.43 12.96
N GLY A 186 -10.39 -9.77 13.31
CA GLY A 186 -11.39 -8.86 13.86
C GLY A 186 -12.40 -8.31 12.85
N TYR A 187 -12.16 -8.47 11.56
CA TYR A 187 -13.18 -8.19 10.55
C TYR A 187 -14.34 -9.18 10.64
N LYS A 188 -15.57 -8.72 10.32
CA LYS A 188 -16.79 -9.52 10.39
C LYS A 188 -17.61 -9.36 9.12
N LEU A 189 -18.20 -10.45 8.67
CA LEU A 189 -19.17 -10.43 7.58
C LEU A 189 -20.47 -9.77 8.06
N LYS A 190 -20.89 -8.70 7.38
CA LYS A 190 -22.13 -7.94 7.68
C LYS A 190 -23.29 -8.32 6.77
N LYS A 191 -23.00 -8.48 5.48
CA LYS A 191 -23.99 -8.80 4.45
C LYS A 191 -23.35 -9.69 3.39
N ARG A 192 -24.11 -10.66 2.88
CA ARG A 192 -23.73 -11.49 1.73
C ARG A 192 -24.96 -11.75 0.87
N THR A 193 -24.83 -11.48 -0.42
CA THR A 193 -25.73 -11.93 -1.49
C THR A 193 -24.92 -12.71 -2.55
N ASP A 194 -25.51 -13.04 -3.68
CA ASP A 194 -24.81 -13.73 -4.76
C ASP A 194 -23.80 -12.84 -5.50
N ASP A 195 -23.97 -11.52 -5.40
CA ASP A 195 -23.20 -10.51 -6.14
C ASP A 195 -22.57 -9.42 -5.25
N PHE A 196 -22.82 -9.46 -3.92
CA PHE A 196 -22.36 -8.42 -2.99
C PHE A 196 -21.98 -8.98 -1.62
N ILE A 197 -20.81 -8.59 -1.14
CA ILE A 197 -20.33 -8.87 0.23
C ILE A 197 -19.92 -7.56 0.90
N TRP A 198 -20.36 -7.39 2.14
CA TRP A 198 -19.91 -6.32 3.03
C TRP A 198 -19.24 -6.92 4.26
N VAL A 199 -18.00 -6.54 4.48
CA VAL A 199 -17.17 -6.92 5.62
C VAL A 199 -16.77 -5.66 6.36
N SER A 200 -16.75 -5.66 7.70
CA SER A 200 -16.25 -4.51 8.44
C SER A 200 -15.52 -4.87 9.73
N TYR A 201 -14.69 -3.93 10.17
CA TYR A 201 -14.07 -3.88 11.49
C TYR A 201 -14.51 -2.58 12.17
N ASP A 202 -15.24 -2.69 13.27
CA ASP A 202 -15.96 -1.58 13.92
C ASP A 202 -15.52 -1.42 15.39
N PRO A 203 -14.29 -0.95 15.67
CA PRO A 203 -13.92 -0.54 17.02
C PRO A 203 -14.61 0.77 17.40
N GLU A 204 -14.48 1.18 18.66
CA GLU A 204 -15.13 2.39 19.15
C GLU A 204 -14.77 3.63 18.31
N TYR A 205 -15.77 4.35 17.81
CA TYR A 205 -15.66 5.56 16.94
C TYR A 205 -14.95 5.37 15.59
N VAL A 206 -14.72 4.14 15.15
CA VAL A 206 -14.13 3.85 13.82
C VAL A 206 -14.91 2.74 13.15
N SER A 207 -15.16 2.88 11.85
CA SER A 207 -15.61 1.78 11.00
C SER A 207 -14.71 1.71 9.77
N GLN A 208 -14.16 0.53 9.54
CA GLN A 208 -13.38 0.20 8.36
C GLN A 208 -14.14 -0.86 7.57
N GLY A 209 -14.78 -0.46 6.48
CA GLY A 209 -15.58 -1.35 5.66
C GLY A 209 -14.87 -1.78 4.39
N ILE A 210 -15.11 -3.02 3.98
CA ILE A 210 -14.72 -3.54 2.67
C ILE A 210 -15.98 -4.05 2.00
N LEU A 211 -16.26 -3.51 0.81
CA LEU A 211 -17.33 -3.95 -0.06
C LEU A 211 -16.70 -4.70 -1.22
N ILE A 212 -17.21 -5.88 -1.52
CA ILE A 212 -16.84 -6.67 -2.68
C ILE A 212 -18.12 -6.94 -3.45
N TYR A 213 -18.13 -6.61 -4.73
CA TYR A 213 -19.29 -6.87 -5.57
C TYR A 213 -18.88 -7.11 -7.01
N LYS A 214 -19.81 -7.71 -7.77
CA LYS A 214 -19.63 -7.99 -9.17
C LYS A 214 -20.90 -7.68 -9.96
N TYR A 215 -20.72 -7.39 -11.23
CA TYR A 215 -21.83 -7.18 -12.17
C TYR A 215 -21.41 -7.61 -13.58
N PRO A 216 -22.36 -8.01 -14.45
CA PRO A 216 -22.05 -8.50 -15.78
C PRO A 216 -21.48 -7.39 -16.67
N VAL A 217 -20.60 -7.78 -17.58
CA VAL A 217 -20.15 -6.92 -18.67
C VAL A 217 -21.29 -6.77 -19.67
N VAL A 218 -21.55 -5.53 -20.11
CA VAL A 218 -22.56 -5.21 -21.13
C VAL A 218 -21.86 -5.08 -22.48
N GLU A 219 -22.31 -5.87 -23.46
CA GLU A 219 -21.73 -5.84 -24.80
C GLU A 219 -21.90 -4.46 -25.46
N GLY A 220 -20.81 -3.93 -25.99
CA GLY A 220 -20.79 -2.61 -26.63
C GLY A 220 -20.60 -1.42 -25.68
N GLU A 221 -20.54 -1.63 -24.37
CA GLU A 221 -20.25 -0.58 -23.40
C GLU A 221 -18.78 -0.60 -22.96
N ASP A 222 -18.17 0.57 -22.77
CA ASP A 222 -16.89 0.70 -22.11
C ASP A 222 -17.07 0.68 -20.58
N MET A 223 -17.03 -0.53 -20.01
CA MET A 223 -17.21 -0.75 -18.57
C MET A 223 -16.11 -0.11 -17.70
N MET A 224 -14.97 0.26 -18.32
CA MET A 224 -13.84 0.86 -17.62
C MET A 224 -13.75 2.37 -17.83
N SER A 225 -14.66 3.00 -18.56
CA SER A 225 -14.72 4.47 -18.64
C SER A 225 -14.98 5.07 -17.26
N PRO A 226 -14.44 6.26 -16.92
CA PRO A 226 -14.72 6.91 -15.64
C PRO A 226 -16.22 7.05 -15.37
N GLU A 227 -17.01 7.38 -16.38
CA GLU A 227 -18.47 7.53 -16.27
C GLU A 227 -19.16 6.23 -15.86
N SER A 228 -18.83 5.12 -16.55
CA SER A 228 -19.41 3.79 -16.26
C SER A 228 -19.02 3.31 -14.85
N LEU A 229 -17.74 3.49 -14.49
CA LEU A 229 -17.21 3.11 -13.17
C LEU A 229 -17.91 3.87 -12.03
N LEU A 230 -18.08 5.18 -12.15
CA LEU A 230 -18.71 6.02 -11.13
C LEU A 230 -20.22 5.76 -11.05
N ALA A 231 -20.88 5.54 -12.18
CA ALA A 231 -22.32 5.20 -12.23
C ALA A 231 -22.59 3.84 -11.56
N ALA A 232 -21.82 2.80 -11.90
CA ALA A 232 -21.94 1.48 -11.29
C ALA A 232 -21.68 1.52 -9.78
N ASN A 233 -20.64 2.24 -9.33
CA ASN A 233 -20.35 2.40 -7.90
C ASN A 233 -21.51 3.08 -7.18
N SER A 234 -22.03 4.19 -7.70
CA SER A 234 -23.17 4.91 -7.09
C SER A 234 -24.40 4.04 -6.93
N LYS A 235 -24.73 3.25 -7.97
CA LYS A 235 -25.87 2.32 -7.94
C LYS A 235 -25.68 1.25 -6.86
N MET A 236 -24.52 0.60 -6.84
CA MET A 236 -24.25 -0.50 -5.90
C MET A 236 -24.23 -0.02 -4.44
N LEU A 237 -23.70 1.18 -4.16
CA LEU A 237 -23.73 1.77 -2.83
C LEU A 237 -25.18 2.03 -2.36
N MET A 238 -25.99 2.68 -3.19
CA MET A 238 -27.37 3.02 -2.89
C MET A 238 -28.22 1.76 -2.60
N GLU A 239 -28.05 0.72 -3.39
CA GLU A 239 -28.85 -0.51 -3.27
C GLU A 239 -28.41 -1.41 -2.12
N ASN A 240 -27.14 -1.37 -1.71
CA ASN A 240 -26.56 -2.36 -0.82
C ASN A 240 -26.08 -1.86 0.52
N VAL A 241 -25.84 -0.56 0.69
CA VAL A 241 -25.28 0.01 1.91
C VAL A 241 -26.28 1.02 2.52
N PRO A 242 -27.30 0.53 3.26
CA PRO A 242 -28.25 1.42 3.93
C PRO A 242 -27.55 2.19 5.06
N GLY A 243 -28.02 3.40 5.33
CA GLY A 243 -27.65 4.15 6.52
C GLY A 243 -28.39 3.67 7.77
N MET A 244 -28.24 4.41 8.87
CA MET A 244 -28.84 4.06 10.17
C MET A 244 -30.34 4.38 10.24
N PHE A 245 -30.83 5.30 9.41
CA PHE A 245 -32.20 5.79 9.43
C PHE A 245 -32.93 5.42 8.14
N GLU A 246 -34.27 5.47 8.20
CA GLU A 246 -35.09 5.25 7.02
C GLU A 246 -34.77 6.25 5.90
N ASN A 247 -34.75 5.80 4.65
CA ASN A 247 -34.37 6.61 3.47
C ASN A 247 -32.96 7.20 3.50
N THR A 248 -32.03 6.54 4.22
CA THR A 248 -30.60 6.87 4.18
C THR A 248 -29.81 5.72 3.56
N TYR A 249 -28.80 6.05 2.76
CA TYR A 249 -27.93 5.10 2.07
C TYR A 249 -26.60 5.74 1.70
N MET A 250 -25.57 4.93 1.50
CA MET A 250 -24.24 5.40 1.12
C MET A 250 -24.23 5.90 -0.34
N ILE A 251 -23.59 7.03 -0.57
CA ILE A 251 -23.34 7.61 -1.89
C ILE A 251 -21.88 8.11 -2.00
N MET A 252 -21.40 8.32 -3.22
CA MET A 252 -20.20 9.13 -3.41
C MET A 252 -20.51 10.59 -3.07
N SER A 253 -19.61 11.21 -2.30
CA SER A 253 -19.79 12.62 -1.90
C SER A 253 -19.56 13.56 -3.07
N SER A 254 -20.37 14.59 -3.16
CA SER A 254 -20.21 15.67 -4.12
C SER A 254 -19.16 16.72 -3.73
N TYR A 255 -18.64 16.68 -2.50
CA TYR A 255 -17.64 17.66 -2.01
C TYR A 255 -16.28 17.58 -2.71
N ALA A 256 -15.90 16.40 -3.21
CA ALA A 256 -14.66 16.23 -3.96
C ALA A 256 -14.91 15.29 -5.15
N GLN A 257 -14.42 15.70 -6.32
CA GLN A 257 -14.48 14.84 -7.51
C GLN A 257 -13.63 13.58 -7.29
N PRO A 258 -14.17 12.38 -7.47
CA PRO A 258 -13.38 11.16 -7.42
C PRO A 258 -12.29 11.16 -8.48
N THR A 259 -11.15 10.57 -8.18
CA THR A 259 -10.07 10.36 -9.16
C THR A 259 -10.10 8.93 -9.65
N VAL A 260 -9.90 8.73 -10.95
CA VAL A 260 -9.77 7.41 -11.59
C VAL A 260 -8.38 7.30 -12.20
N LYS A 261 -7.66 6.21 -11.87
CA LYS A 261 -6.32 5.92 -12.41
C LYS A 261 -6.26 4.46 -12.82
N TYR A 262 -5.69 4.19 -14.01
CA TYR A 262 -5.47 2.81 -14.46
C TYR A 262 -4.08 2.37 -14.04
N MET A 263 -4.01 1.25 -13.35
CA MET A 263 -2.80 0.77 -12.69
C MET A 263 -2.57 -0.73 -12.95
N LYS A 264 -1.34 -1.17 -12.68
CA LYS A 264 -0.98 -2.58 -12.64
C LYS A 264 -0.20 -2.85 -11.35
N TYR A 265 -0.63 -3.87 -10.59
CA TYR A 265 0.02 -4.28 -9.37
C TYR A 265 0.03 -5.81 -9.27
N HIS A 266 1.21 -6.41 -9.05
CA HIS A 266 1.39 -7.87 -8.98
C HIS A 266 0.71 -8.67 -10.12
N GLY A 267 0.71 -8.11 -11.33
CA GLY A 267 0.12 -8.74 -12.51
C GLY A 267 -1.34 -8.39 -12.76
N LEU A 268 -2.10 -7.95 -11.76
CA LEU A 268 -3.48 -7.50 -11.90
C LEU A 268 -3.52 -6.08 -12.48
N GLN A 269 -4.30 -5.88 -13.54
CA GLN A 269 -4.63 -4.55 -14.09
C GLN A 269 -5.99 -4.12 -13.57
N PHE A 270 -6.11 -2.89 -13.10
CA PHE A 270 -7.35 -2.36 -12.51
C PHE A 270 -7.47 -0.85 -12.67
N ALA A 271 -8.68 -0.34 -12.59
CA ALA A 271 -8.95 1.06 -12.35
C ALA A 271 -9.00 1.30 -10.83
N GLU A 272 -8.15 2.18 -10.30
CA GLU A 272 -8.23 2.66 -8.93
C GLU A 272 -9.11 3.91 -8.89
N ILE A 273 -10.14 3.90 -8.05
CA ILE A 273 -10.99 5.05 -7.79
C ILE A 273 -10.72 5.50 -6.35
N ARG A 274 -10.45 6.79 -6.16
CA ARG A 274 -10.33 7.41 -4.84
C ARG A 274 -11.28 8.59 -4.73
N GLY A 275 -11.94 8.72 -3.58
CA GLY A 275 -12.87 9.80 -3.35
C GLY A 275 -13.37 9.84 -1.91
N LEU A 276 -14.40 10.64 -1.71
CA LEU A 276 -15.15 10.71 -0.46
C LEU A 276 -16.52 10.06 -0.64
N TRP A 277 -16.99 9.41 0.40
CA TRP A 277 -18.36 8.91 0.52
C TRP A 277 -19.12 9.68 1.59
N GLU A 278 -20.41 9.71 1.48
CA GLU A 278 -21.33 10.24 2.51
C GLU A 278 -22.60 9.40 2.55
N VAL A 279 -23.38 9.57 3.60
CA VAL A 279 -24.72 8.99 3.69
C VAL A 279 -25.74 10.03 3.26
N HIS A 280 -26.55 9.69 2.27
CA HIS A 280 -27.67 10.52 1.82
C HIS A 280 -28.62 10.80 2.99
N ASN A 281 -28.94 12.07 3.23
CA ASN A 281 -29.76 12.55 4.35
C ASN A 281 -29.18 12.28 5.75
N ASP A 282 -27.85 12.14 5.89
CA ASP A 282 -27.16 12.00 7.19
C ASP A 282 -25.78 12.67 7.12
N TYR A 283 -25.13 12.83 8.27
CA TYR A 283 -23.81 13.50 8.40
C TYR A 283 -22.62 12.54 8.39
N MET A 284 -22.85 11.25 8.15
CA MET A 284 -21.76 10.27 8.08
C MET A 284 -21.03 10.37 6.74
N GLY A 285 -19.71 10.28 6.78
CA GLY A 285 -18.88 10.29 5.57
C GLY A 285 -17.42 10.03 5.87
N GLY A 286 -16.63 9.87 4.81
CA GLY A 286 -15.19 9.62 4.92
C GLY A 286 -14.54 9.30 3.58
N PRO A 287 -13.25 8.91 3.58
CA PRO A 287 -12.54 8.52 2.37
C PRO A 287 -12.84 7.07 1.97
N PHE A 288 -12.69 6.80 0.67
CA PHE A 288 -12.70 5.45 0.12
C PHE A 288 -11.63 5.27 -0.97
N VAL A 289 -11.30 4.01 -1.22
CA VAL A 289 -10.50 3.54 -2.36
C VAL A 289 -11.16 2.30 -2.94
N SER A 290 -11.26 2.22 -4.27
CA SER A 290 -11.79 1.04 -4.97
C SER A 290 -10.81 0.56 -6.03
N HIS A 291 -10.73 -0.76 -6.22
CA HIS A 291 -10.11 -1.39 -7.39
C HIS A 291 -11.19 -2.07 -8.22
N VAL A 292 -11.21 -1.77 -9.50
CA VAL A 292 -12.18 -2.31 -10.45
C VAL A 292 -11.43 -3.02 -11.57
N PHE A 293 -11.76 -4.29 -11.81
CA PHE A 293 -11.11 -5.13 -12.82
C PHE A 293 -12.07 -6.19 -13.37
N TYR A 294 -11.70 -6.74 -14.51
CA TYR A 294 -12.47 -7.84 -15.13
C TYR A 294 -12.18 -9.19 -14.45
N SER A 295 -13.18 -10.06 -14.41
CA SER A 295 -12.99 -11.48 -14.15
C SER A 295 -12.05 -12.11 -15.19
N PRO A 296 -11.39 -13.25 -14.89
CA PRO A 296 -10.45 -13.89 -15.83
C PRO A 296 -11.05 -14.27 -17.17
N ASP A 297 -12.35 -14.56 -17.21
CA ASP A 297 -13.11 -14.86 -18.44
C ASP A 297 -13.65 -13.61 -19.14
N GLY A 298 -13.52 -12.44 -18.55
CA GLY A 298 -13.99 -11.17 -19.06
C GLY A 298 -15.51 -10.97 -19.06
N GLN A 299 -16.26 -11.83 -18.36
CA GLN A 299 -17.73 -11.78 -18.35
C GLN A 299 -18.30 -10.88 -17.24
N GLU A 300 -17.52 -10.63 -16.19
CA GLU A 300 -17.94 -9.85 -15.05
C GLU A 300 -16.92 -8.74 -14.74
N VAL A 301 -17.41 -7.64 -14.21
CA VAL A 301 -16.61 -6.60 -13.56
C VAL A 301 -16.64 -6.86 -12.06
N ILE A 302 -15.48 -6.91 -11.43
CA ILE A 302 -15.30 -7.13 -10.00
C ILE A 302 -14.80 -5.84 -9.36
N VAL A 303 -15.38 -5.49 -8.22
CA VAL A 303 -15.02 -4.29 -7.45
C VAL A 303 -14.70 -4.68 -6.03
N LEU A 304 -13.57 -4.15 -5.56
CA LEU A 304 -13.14 -4.19 -4.16
C LEU A 304 -13.06 -2.75 -3.67
N GLN A 305 -13.87 -2.35 -2.70
CA GLN A 305 -13.88 -0.98 -2.18
C GLN A 305 -13.66 -0.98 -0.68
N GLY A 306 -12.60 -0.29 -0.25
CA GLY A 306 -12.34 0.01 1.16
C GLY A 306 -12.82 1.41 1.50
N PHE A 307 -13.55 1.57 2.62
CA PHE A 307 -13.99 2.87 3.11
C PHE A 307 -13.74 3.01 4.62
N VAL A 308 -13.65 4.26 5.07
CA VAL A 308 -13.38 4.59 6.48
C VAL A 308 -14.37 5.60 6.99
N TYR A 309 -14.94 5.33 8.19
CA TYR A 309 -15.60 6.30 9.03
C TYR A 309 -14.83 6.45 10.34
N ALA A 310 -14.33 7.64 10.64
CA ALA A 310 -13.57 7.91 11.85
C ALA A 310 -13.73 9.39 12.27
N PRO A 311 -14.91 9.80 12.79
CA PRO A 311 -15.24 11.21 12.99
C PRO A 311 -14.34 11.91 14.01
N LYS A 312 -13.74 11.16 14.95
CA LYS A 312 -12.89 11.69 16.01
C LYS A 312 -11.38 11.60 15.74
N TYR A 313 -10.96 10.95 14.65
CA TYR A 313 -9.56 10.61 14.40
C TYR A 313 -9.09 11.03 13.01
N ASP A 314 -7.79 11.14 12.87
CA ASP A 314 -7.09 11.20 11.59
C ASP A 314 -7.35 9.92 10.79
N LYS A 315 -7.61 10.06 9.48
CA LYS A 315 -8.13 8.97 8.66
C LYS A 315 -7.08 8.30 7.79
N ARG A 316 -5.94 8.96 7.56
CA ARG A 316 -4.88 8.46 6.68
C ARG A 316 -4.47 7.02 7.01
N GLN A 317 -4.23 6.72 8.30
CA GLN A 317 -3.77 5.38 8.67
C GLN A 317 -4.87 4.32 8.52
N TYR A 318 -6.11 4.67 8.84
CA TYR A 318 -7.26 3.76 8.62
C TYR A 318 -7.50 3.53 7.13
N LEU A 319 -7.34 4.58 6.28
CA LEU A 319 -7.46 4.43 4.83
C LEU A 319 -6.36 3.52 4.27
N ARG A 320 -5.11 3.67 4.72
CA ARG A 320 -4.01 2.76 4.35
C ARG A 320 -4.27 1.30 4.75
N GLN A 321 -4.94 1.07 5.88
CA GLN A 321 -5.30 -0.28 6.31
C GLN A 321 -6.33 -0.91 5.36
N VAL A 322 -7.44 -0.24 5.05
CA VAL A 322 -8.42 -0.77 4.10
C VAL A 322 -7.86 -0.86 2.68
N GLU A 323 -7.04 0.11 2.27
CA GLU A 323 -6.31 0.09 1.01
C GLU A 323 -5.41 -1.16 0.91
N SER A 324 -4.67 -1.50 1.98
CA SER A 324 -3.81 -2.68 1.98
C SER A 324 -4.59 -3.98 1.80
N ILE A 325 -5.82 -4.06 2.31
CA ILE A 325 -6.73 -5.19 2.08
C ILE A 325 -7.09 -5.24 0.60
N VAL A 326 -7.53 -4.14 0.01
CA VAL A 326 -7.91 -4.08 -1.42
C VAL A 326 -6.72 -4.45 -2.33
N TYR A 327 -5.52 -3.97 -2.04
CA TYR A 327 -4.30 -4.31 -2.77
C TYR A 327 -3.83 -5.77 -2.58
N SER A 328 -4.32 -6.45 -1.55
CA SER A 328 -3.90 -7.83 -1.23
C SER A 328 -4.66 -8.90 -2.00
N PHE A 329 -5.55 -8.52 -2.93
CA PHE A 329 -6.33 -9.46 -3.71
C PHE A 329 -5.44 -10.43 -4.51
N GLU A 330 -5.76 -11.71 -4.40
CA GLU A 330 -5.13 -12.80 -5.15
C GLU A 330 -6.21 -13.70 -5.73
N TRP A 331 -6.04 -14.11 -6.99
CA TRP A 331 -6.87 -15.17 -7.57
C TRP A 331 -6.64 -16.50 -6.85
N ALA A 332 -7.69 -17.31 -6.74
CA ALA A 332 -7.53 -18.69 -6.25
C ALA A 332 -6.55 -19.44 -7.13
N LYS A 333 -5.62 -20.15 -6.50
CA LYS A 333 -4.72 -21.05 -7.24
C LYS A 333 -5.51 -22.21 -7.80
N ASN A 334 -5.39 -22.49 -9.09
CA ASN A 334 -5.92 -23.69 -9.69
C ASN A 334 -5.19 -24.92 -9.09
N GLU A 335 -5.94 -25.89 -8.58
CA GLU A 335 -5.37 -27.12 -7.99
C GLU A 335 -4.43 -27.89 -8.95
N LYS A 336 -4.50 -27.62 -10.25
CA LYS A 336 -3.65 -28.23 -11.28
C LYS A 336 -2.19 -27.71 -11.32
N GLU A 337 -1.86 -26.62 -10.63
CA GLU A 337 -0.48 -26.12 -10.54
C GLU A 337 0.29 -26.73 -9.35
N ASN A 338 -0.41 -27.26 -8.34
CA ASN A 338 0.21 -27.86 -7.15
C ASN A 338 0.79 -29.28 -7.39
N GLU A 339 0.57 -29.90 -8.55
CA GLU A 339 1.14 -31.22 -8.89
C GLU A 339 2.48 -31.14 -9.66
N LYS A 340 3.04 -29.93 -9.84
CA LYS A 340 4.28 -29.72 -10.63
C LYS A 340 5.45 -29.11 -9.88
N ASP A 341 5.33 -28.83 -8.57
CA ASP A 341 6.45 -28.32 -7.76
C ASP A 341 6.99 -29.39 -6.80
#